data_da62f487f448979dd165d3b2d4b3e69a
#
_entry.id   da62f487f448979dd165d3b2d4b3e69a
#
_cell.length_a   1.000
_cell.length_b   1.000
_cell.length_c   1.000
_cell.angle_alpha   90.00
_cell.angle_beta   90.00
_cell.angle_gamma   90.00
#
_symmetry.space_group_name_H-M   'P 1'
#
loop_
_entity.id
_entity.type
_entity.pdbx_description
1 polymer ?
#
loop_
_entity_poly.entity_id
_entity_poly.type
_entity_poly.pdbx_seq_one_letter_code
_entity_poly.pdbx_strand_id
1 'polypeptide(L)'
;MNASVAIGGHKKIVIMGDWTEKACLWMASIGKSGLGKTPLNQKCGGAFLKKTQSGWMQEFDAAKKEWERAVKNAKEDRLDEPERPVHKVMYANPITMETLRQIHSENSAGLGLLSDEILSVLEGLNQYKGKGNDRQTVLSLWNCDSDETPTLNESRSIPSVFVPISGGIQEDLLRKIISDENARDGMAARFLFNHLIQSPNPVTVERFKEIGELLSGSQGRIILERTLGKLICLRDQPNQVTMESNAEDLLLNFQHYLKREGRQSNDQVFAAYAKLQRYIFRVALLLHYLFEREPDSADLNEDTANKTITVMMFFIANMKRAYGTIELNKKEMVARKILNKVAELGGHASVRDVKQPLRKSAKSGEFDSILKLLVETGELIQTEDGKAVQISLP
;
A
#
# COMPACT_ATOMS: atom_id res chain seq x y z
N MET A 1 1.10 0.94 -9.43
CA MET A 1 1.54 -0.29 -8.76
C MET A 1 2.19 -1.30 -9.70
N ASN A 2 1.51 -1.80 -10.74
CA ASN A 2 2.10 -2.75 -11.68
C ASN A 2 3.40 -2.25 -12.33
N ALA A 3 3.51 -0.97 -12.64
CA ALA A 3 4.75 -0.36 -13.12
C ALA A 3 5.88 -0.37 -12.06
N SER A 4 5.56 -0.16 -10.78
CA SER A 4 6.54 -0.30 -9.69
C SER A 4 7.10 -1.72 -9.61
N VAL A 5 6.24 -2.74 -9.75
CA VAL A 5 6.66 -4.15 -9.83
C VAL A 5 7.52 -4.41 -11.07
N ALA A 6 7.11 -3.88 -12.23
CA ALA A 6 7.80 -4.08 -13.50
C ALA A 6 9.23 -3.51 -13.51
N ILE A 7 9.42 -2.28 -12.99
CA ILE A 7 10.73 -1.60 -13.03
C ILE A 7 11.77 -2.21 -12.08
N GLY A 8 11.33 -2.84 -10.99
CA GLY A 8 12.25 -3.43 -10.00
C GLY A 8 13.00 -2.40 -9.15
N GLY A 9 13.93 -2.89 -8.35
CA GLY A 9 14.65 -2.13 -7.32
C GLY A 9 16.04 -1.63 -7.69
N HIS A 10 16.51 -1.85 -8.92
CA HIS A 10 17.84 -1.39 -9.36
C HIS A 10 17.87 0.08 -9.80
N LYS A 11 16.70 0.67 -10.04
CA LYS A 11 16.55 2.09 -10.39
C LYS A 11 16.40 2.94 -9.13
N LYS A 12 17.14 4.05 -9.05
CA LYS A 12 17.12 4.98 -7.92
C LYS A 12 17.03 6.42 -8.44
N ILE A 13 16.38 7.29 -7.68
CA ILE A 13 16.48 8.75 -7.85
C ILE A 13 17.38 9.30 -6.77
N VAL A 14 18.31 10.17 -7.15
CA VAL A 14 19.19 10.90 -6.24
C VAL A 14 18.43 12.13 -5.74
N ILE A 15 18.37 12.32 -4.43
CA ILE A 15 17.66 13.45 -3.82
C ILE A 15 18.66 14.49 -3.33
N MET A 16 19.59 14.07 -2.49
CA MET A 16 20.63 14.95 -1.95
C MET A 16 21.79 14.09 -1.42
N GLY A 17 23.00 14.33 -1.91
CA GLY A 17 24.17 13.55 -1.53
C GLY A 17 23.96 12.06 -1.76
N ASP A 18 24.08 11.25 -0.72
CA ASP A 18 23.90 9.80 -0.77
C ASP A 18 22.43 9.36 -0.58
N TRP A 19 21.53 10.30 -0.33
CA TRP A 19 20.12 9.97 -0.15
C TRP A 19 19.46 9.66 -1.48
N THR A 20 19.05 8.42 -1.64
CA THR A 20 18.36 7.92 -2.83
C THR A 20 17.05 7.23 -2.44
N GLU A 21 16.08 7.23 -3.38
CA GLU A 21 14.84 6.46 -3.24
C GLU A 21 14.64 5.54 -4.44
N LYS A 22 13.94 4.42 -4.21
CA LYS A 22 13.51 3.46 -5.23
C LYS A 22 12.01 3.60 -5.46
N ALA A 23 11.51 3.17 -6.62
CA ALA A 23 10.07 3.20 -6.94
C ALA A 23 9.24 2.15 -6.18
N CYS A 24 9.54 1.89 -4.91
CA CYS A 24 8.83 0.93 -4.06
C CYS A 24 7.55 1.55 -3.51
N LEU A 25 6.39 1.08 -4.01
CA LEU A 25 5.09 1.58 -3.60
C LEU A 25 4.33 0.54 -2.78
N TRP A 26 3.73 0.97 -1.69
CA TRP A 26 2.74 0.20 -0.93
C TRP A 26 1.38 0.84 -1.13
N MET A 27 0.41 0.10 -1.68
CA MET A 27 -0.89 0.64 -2.06
C MET A 27 -2.03 -0.21 -1.50
N ALA A 28 -3.03 0.44 -0.92
CA ALA A 28 -4.26 -0.19 -0.47
C ALA A 28 -5.47 0.44 -1.17
N SER A 29 -6.21 -0.38 -1.94
CA SER A 29 -7.45 0.05 -2.60
C SER A 29 -8.64 -0.20 -1.69
N ILE A 30 -9.22 0.88 -1.15
CA ILE A 30 -10.34 0.85 -0.23
C ILE A 30 -11.65 0.85 -1.01
N GLY A 31 -12.60 0.00 -0.64
CA GLY A 31 -13.94 -0.01 -1.23
C GLY A 31 -14.73 -1.26 -0.86
N LYS A 32 -16.05 -1.18 -0.98
CA LYS A 32 -16.95 -2.30 -0.74
C LYS A 32 -16.62 -3.50 -1.64
N SER A 33 -17.04 -4.68 -1.23
CA SER A 33 -16.99 -5.86 -2.09
C SER A 33 -17.83 -5.61 -3.36
N GLY A 34 -17.35 -6.12 -4.51
CA GLY A 34 -18.07 -5.95 -5.78
C GLY A 34 -17.77 -4.66 -6.55
N LEU A 35 -16.99 -3.71 -6.02
CA LEU A 35 -16.62 -2.47 -6.74
C LEU A 35 -15.57 -2.66 -7.85
N GLY A 36 -15.25 -3.88 -8.25
CA GLY A 36 -14.38 -4.14 -9.40
C GLY A 36 -12.88 -3.91 -9.14
N LYS A 37 -12.41 -4.02 -7.88
CA LYS A 37 -10.98 -3.86 -7.54
C LYS A 37 -10.07 -4.79 -8.36
N THR A 38 -10.39 -6.07 -8.39
CA THR A 38 -9.62 -7.09 -9.14
C THR A 38 -9.65 -6.86 -10.65
N PRO A 39 -10.82 -6.66 -11.31
CA PRO A 39 -10.85 -6.32 -12.73
C PRO A 39 -10.05 -5.07 -13.08
N LEU A 40 -10.09 -4.04 -12.23
CA LEU A 40 -9.32 -2.81 -12.45
C LEU A 40 -7.82 -3.10 -12.46
N ASN A 41 -7.32 -3.84 -11.45
CA ASN A 41 -5.89 -4.20 -11.41
C ASN A 41 -5.46 -5.00 -12.64
N GLN A 42 -6.27 -5.97 -13.07
CA GLN A 42 -6.00 -6.78 -14.26
C GLN A 42 -5.91 -5.91 -15.52
N LYS A 43 -6.85 -5.00 -15.73
CA LYS A 43 -6.89 -4.08 -16.89
C LYS A 43 -5.75 -3.06 -16.86
N CYS A 44 -5.32 -2.62 -15.68
CA CYS A 44 -4.20 -1.70 -15.50
C CYS A 44 -2.81 -2.39 -15.50
N GLY A 45 -2.66 -3.49 -16.22
CA GLY A 45 -1.38 -4.16 -16.46
C GLY A 45 -1.16 -5.46 -15.70
N GLY A 46 -2.01 -5.81 -14.71
CA GLY A 46 -1.86 -7.06 -13.96
C GLY A 46 -1.95 -8.31 -14.84
N ALA A 47 -2.84 -8.30 -15.85
CA ALA A 47 -2.92 -9.40 -16.82
C ALA A 47 -1.63 -9.57 -17.65
N PHE A 48 -0.99 -8.46 -18.02
CA PHE A 48 0.27 -8.46 -18.74
C PHE A 48 1.42 -9.03 -17.89
N LEU A 49 1.55 -8.56 -16.63
CA LEU A 49 2.55 -9.11 -15.70
C LEU A 49 2.37 -10.61 -15.48
N LYS A 50 1.11 -11.07 -15.33
CA LYS A 50 0.78 -12.49 -15.17
C LYS A 50 1.22 -13.30 -16.37
N LYS A 51 0.94 -12.81 -17.59
CA LYS A 51 1.35 -13.47 -18.84
C LYS A 51 2.87 -13.57 -18.93
N THR A 52 3.59 -12.49 -18.64
CA THR A 52 5.06 -12.44 -18.67
C THR A 52 5.66 -13.42 -17.68
N GLN A 53 5.21 -13.42 -16.42
CA GLN A 53 5.71 -14.33 -15.40
C GLN A 53 5.40 -15.79 -15.72
N SER A 54 4.24 -16.08 -16.33
CA SER A 54 3.91 -17.43 -16.79
C SER A 54 4.87 -17.91 -17.91
N GLY A 55 5.31 -17.01 -18.78
CA GLY A 55 6.35 -17.30 -19.77
C GLY A 55 7.68 -17.66 -19.10
N TRP A 56 8.14 -16.86 -18.14
CA TRP A 56 9.36 -17.14 -17.37
C TRP A 56 9.31 -18.48 -16.63
N MET A 57 8.14 -18.85 -16.10
CA MET A 57 7.94 -20.14 -15.45
C MET A 57 8.11 -21.30 -16.44
N GLN A 58 7.57 -21.19 -17.65
CA GLN A 58 7.73 -22.21 -18.69
C GLN A 58 9.20 -22.36 -19.14
N GLU A 59 9.90 -21.21 -19.29
CA GLU A 59 11.34 -21.20 -19.60
C GLU A 59 12.15 -21.89 -18.49
N PHE A 60 11.85 -21.57 -17.22
CA PHE A 60 12.49 -22.20 -16.08
C PHE A 60 12.23 -23.71 -16.00
N ASP A 61 11.00 -24.18 -16.24
CA ASP A 61 10.65 -25.59 -16.21
C ASP A 61 11.38 -26.36 -17.30
N ALA A 62 11.57 -25.77 -18.48
CA ALA A 62 12.36 -26.34 -19.55
C ALA A 62 13.86 -26.43 -19.18
N ALA A 63 14.42 -25.30 -18.73
CA ALA A 63 15.83 -25.25 -18.31
C ALA A 63 16.13 -26.17 -17.12
N LYS A 64 15.20 -26.32 -16.18
CA LYS A 64 15.33 -27.25 -15.05
C LYS A 64 15.41 -28.71 -15.50
N LYS A 65 14.58 -29.11 -16.46
CA LYS A 65 14.64 -30.49 -17.03
C LYS A 65 15.97 -30.76 -17.74
N GLU A 66 16.50 -29.79 -18.47
CA GLU A 66 17.81 -29.88 -19.11
C GLU A 66 18.92 -29.98 -18.08
N TRP A 67 18.88 -29.13 -17.05
CA TRP A 67 19.82 -29.13 -15.93
C TRP A 67 19.82 -30.47 -15.18
N GLU A 68 18.65 -31.04 -14.87
CA GLU A 68 18.53 -32.35 -14.21
C GLU A 68 19.18 -33.47 -15.04
N ARG A 69 19.07 -33.43 -16.37
CA ARG A 69 19.76 -34.37 -17.28
C ARG A 69 21.28 -34.14 -17.27
N ALA A 70 21.70 -32.87 -17.32
CA ALA A 70 23.12 -32.51 -17.32
C ALA A 70 23.79 -32.87 -15.99
N VAL A 71 23.14 -32.70 -14.85
CA VAL A 71 23.63 -33.16 -13.53
C VAL A 71 23.83 -34.66 -13.50
N LYS A 72 22.90 -35.42 -14.07
CA LYS A 72 23.03 -36.89 -14.14
C LYS A 72 24.25 -37.30 -14.97
N ASN A 73 24.43 -36.73 -16.17
CA ASN A 73 25.58 -36.98 -17.03
C ASN A 73 26.89 -36.57 -16.35
N ALA A 74 26.95 -35.38 -15.74
CA ALA A 74 28.13 -34.90 -15.02
C ALA A 74 28.54 -35.84 -13.88
N LYS A 75 27.60 -36.45 -13.16
CA LYS A 75 27.87 -37.45 -12.12
C LYS A 75 28.44 -38.75 -12.70
N GLU A 76 27.88 -39.20 -13.83
CA GLU A 76 28.38 -40.40 -14.54
C GLU A 76 29.80 -40.18 -15.07
N ASP A 77 30.08 -38.98 -15.62
CA ASP A 77 31.38 -38.61 -16.21
C ASP A 77 32.38 -38.04 -15.17
N ARG A 78 32.01 -37.92 -13.90
CA ARG A 78 32.80 -37.29 -12.79
C ARG A 78 33.26 -35.86 -13.08
N LEU A 79 32.39 -35.11 -13.74
CA LEU A 79 32.56 -33.68 -14.03
C LEU A 79 31.88 -32.82 -12.94
N ASP A 80 32.21 -31.52 -12.90
CA ASP A 80 31.57 -30.58 -12.03
C ASP A 80 30.07 -30.44 -12.37
N GLU A 81 29.22 -30.28 -11.34
CA GLU A 81 27.79 -30.12 -11.55
C GLU A 81 27.53 -28.77 -12.26
N PRO A 82 26.67 -28.77 -13.30
CA PRO A 82 26.30 -27.54 -13.98
C PRO A 82 25.53 -26.57 -13.04
N GLU A 83 25.62 -25.28 -13.32
CA GLU A 83 24.95 -24.25 -12.56
C GLU A 83 23.42 -24.41 -12.62
N ARG A 84 22.77 -24.31 -11.47
CA ARG A 84 21.32 -24.45 -11.36
C ARG A 84 20.60 -23.23 -11.98
N PRO A 85 19.58 -23.44 -12.82
CA PRO A 85 18.80 -22.34 -13.37
C PRO A 85 18.06 -21.59 -12.26
N VAL A 86 18.01 -20.26 -12.38
CA VAL A 86 17.32 -19.38 -11.45
C VAL A 86 15.87 -19.18 -11.89
N HIS A 87 14.93 -19.34 -10.94
CA HIS A 87 13.53 -19.07 -11.18
C HIS A 87 13.27 -17.55 -11.09
N LYS A 88 13.06 -16.90 -12.24
CA LYS A 88 12.70 -15.48 -12.30
C LYS A 88 11.29 -15.26 -11.78
N VAL A 89 11.17 -14.42 -10.74
CA VAL A 89 9.89 -14.05 -10.11
C VAL A 89 9.79 -12.53 -10.03
N MET A 90 8.71 -11.97 -10.56
CA MET A 90 8.45 -10.55 -10.56
C MET A 90 7.47 -10.15 -9.45
N TYR A 91 6.50 -11.02 -9.15
CA TYR A 91 5.57 -10.86 -8.05
C TYR A 91 5.12 -12.22 -7.51
N ALA A 92 4.67 -12.21 -6.27
CA ALA A 92 4.07 -13.36 -5.61
C ALA A 92 2.73 -13.01 -4.96
N ASN A 93 1.92 -14.03 -4.71
CA ASN A 93 0.78 -13.95 -3.79
C ASN A 93 1.28 -13.84 -2.35
N PRO A 94 0.40 -13.73 -1.34
CA PRO A 94 0.81 -13.75 0.05
C PRO A 94 1.70 -14.95 0.37
N ILE A 95 2.87 -14.67 0.93
CA ILE A 95 3.90 -15.65 1.31
C ILE A 95 4.45 -15.31 2.69
N THR A 96 5.15 -16.25 3.32
CA THR A 96 5.87 -16.02 4.57
C THR A 96 7.11 -15.16 4.35
N MET A 97 7.61 -14.53 5.42
CA MET A 97 8.84 -13.74 5.37
C MET A 97 10.06 -14.57 4.94
N GLU A 98 10.12 -15.82 5.35
CA GLU A 98 11.19 -16.75 4.96
C GLU A 98 11.16 -17.04 3.46
N THR A 99 9.98 -17.36 2.91
CA THR A 99 9.80 -17.58 1.46
C THR A 99 10.11 -16.30 0.67
N LEU A 100 9.71 -15.13 1.18
CA LEU A 100 10.04 -13.84 0.58
C LEU A 100 11.56 -13.66 0.46
N ARG A 101 12.28 -13.89 1.55
CA ARG A 101 13.74 -13.79 1.58
C ARG A 101 14.40 -14.75 0.60
N GLN A 102 13.92 -15.98 0.54
CA GLN A 102 14.44 -16.99 -0.40
C GLN A 102 14.28 -16.52 -1.84
N ILE A 103 13.08 -16.16 -2.26
CA ILE A 103 12.83 -15.71 -3.64
C ILE A 103 13.61 -14.42 -3.94
N HIS A 104 13.64 -13.47 -3.00
CA HIS A 104 14.32 -12.19 -3.22
C HIS A 104 15.85 -12.37 -3.36
N SER A 105 16.48 -13.28 -2.60
CA SER A 105 17.93 -13.53 -2.72
C SER A 105 18.32 -14.07 -4.11
N GLU A 106 17.42 -14.76 -4.78
CA GLU A 106 17.61 -15.26 -6.16
C GLU A 106 17.18 -14.21 -7.22
N ASN A 107 16.42 -13.18 -6.83
CA ASN A 107 15.85 -12.13 -7.70
C ASN A 107 16.25 -10.75 -7.21
N SER A 108 17.45 -10.29 -7.53
CA SER A 108 18.07 -9.07 -7.02
C SER A 108 17.27 -7.79 -7.30
N ALA A 109 16.49 -7.75 -8.39
CA ALA A 109 15.57 -6.65 -8.67
C ALA A 109 14.33 -6.63 -7.75
N GLY A 110 14.20 -7.61 -6.83
CA GLY A 110 13.10 -7.72 -5.88
C GLY A 110 11.82 -8.29 -6.49
N LEU A 111 10.76 -8.34 -5.68
CA LEU A 111 9.45 -8.86 -6.12
C LEU A 111 8.31 -8.14 -5.42
N GLY A 112 7.19 -7.96 -6.13
CA GLY A 112 5.97 -7.40 -5.57
C GLY A 112 5.13 -8.45 -4.82
N LEU A 113 4.45 -8.05 -3.76
CA LEU A 113 3.39 -8.84 -3.14
C LEU A 113 2.04 -8.28 -3.57
N LEU A 114 1.35 -9.01 -4.44
CA LEU A 114 0.07 -8.60 -5.02
C LEU A 114 -1.04 -9.53 -4.54
N SER A 115 -2.09 -8.98 -3.97
CA SER A 115 -3.23 -9.75 -3.45
C SER A 115 -4.55 -9.03 -3.69
N ASP A 116 -5.64 -9.78 -3.75
CA ASP A 116 -6.98 -9.21 -3.72
C ASP A 116 -7.32 -8.60 -2.34
N GLU A 117 -6.72 -9.13 -1.25
CA GLU A 117 -6.87 -8.62 0.11
C GLU A 117 -5.52 -8.29 0.74
N ILE A 118 -5.32 -7.02 1.13
CA ILE A 118 -4.08 -6.55 1.74
C ILE A 118 -3.80 -7.22 3.09
N LEU A 119 -4.85 -7.55 3.84
CA LEU A 119 -4.72 -8.21 5.15
C LEU A 119 -4.04 -9.57 5.04
N SER A 120 -4.34 -10.34 3.97
CA SER A 120 -3.70 -11.64 3.76
C SER A 120 -2.18 -11.54 3.53
N VAL A 121 -1.72 -10.45 2.88
CA VAL A 121 -0.28 -10.17 2.73
C VAL A 121 0.35 -9.89 4.09
N LEU A 122 -0.26 -9.02 4.88
CA LEU A 122 0.27 -8.63 6.19
C LEU A 122 0.26 -9.81 7.18
N GLU A 123 -0.77 -10.65 7.13
CA GLU A 123 -0.88 -11.86 7.94
C GLU A 123 0.14 -12.92 7.52
N GLY A 124 0.34 -13.11 6.21
CA GLY A 124 1.34 -14.03 5.67
C GLY A 124 2.76 -13.68 6.12
N LEU A 125 3.11 -12.39 6.05
CA LEU A 125 4.42 -11.89 6.50
C LEU A 125 4.59 -11.95 8.03
N ASN A 126 3.51 -12.10 8.81
CA ASN A 126 3.49 -12.03 10.29
C ASN A 126 3.13 -13.38 10.94
N GLN A 127 3.27 -14.51 10.23
CA GLN A 127 2.78 -15.83 10.67
C GLN A 127 3.46 -16.37 11.93
N TYR A 128 4.68 -15.95 12.25
CA TYR A 128 5.41 -16.41 13.44
C TYR A 128 5.15 -15.49 14.64
N LYS A 129 3.93 -15.48 15.17
CA LYS A 129 3.43 -14.67 16.30
C LYS A 129 4.14 -14.90 17.66
N GLY A 130 5.32 -15.49 17.70
CA GLY A 130 5.98 -15.86 18.95
C GLY A 130 6.95 -14.85 19.58
N LYS A 131 7.52 -13.93 18.81
CA LYS A 131 8.52 -12.97 19.32
C LYS A 131 8.48 -11.67 18.49
N GLY A 132 8.09 -10.57 19.06
CA GLY A 132 7.86 -9.22 18.58
C GLY A 132 8.78 -8.57 17.51
N ASN A 133 9.60 -9.32 16.81
CA ASN A 133 10.57 -8.83 15.84
C ASN A 133 10.03 -8.81 14.39
N ASP A 134 9.03 -9.65 14.07
CA ASP A 134 8.59 -9.83 12.66
C ASP A 134 7.92 -8.58 12.09
N ARG A 135 7.17 -7.84 12.92
CA ARG A 135 6.50 -6.63 12.50
C ARG A 135 7.48 -5.50 12.12
N GLN A 136 8.58 -5.34 12.86
CA GLN A 136 9.61 -4.37 12.52
C GLN A 136 10.32 -4.75 11.22
N THR A 137 10.55 -6.04 11.00
CA THR A 137 11.09 -6.54 9.74
C THR A 137 10.18 -6.24 8.56
N VAL A 138 8.84 -6.40 8.71
CA VAL A 138 7.89 -5.97 7.66
C VAL A 138 8.01 -4.47 7.40
N LEU A 139 8.12 -3.65 8.44
CA LEU A 139 8.28 -2.20 8.28
C LEU A 139 9.60 -1.81 7.60
N SER A 140 10.68 -2.59 7.78
CA SER A 140 11.97 -2.36 7.12
C SER A 140 11.92 -2.63 5.61
N LEU A 141 11.06 -3.54 5.14
CA LEU A 141 10.85 -3.76 3.69
C LEU A 141 10.44 -2.48 2.97
N TRP A 142 9.68 -1.60 3.63
CA TRP A 142 9.27 -0.34 3.05
C TRP A 142 10.43 0.65 2.88
N ASN A 143 11.44 0.59 3.75
CA ASN A 143 12.62 1.46 3.64
C ASN A 143 13.50 1.09 2.44
N CYS A 144 13.42 -0.15 1.95
CA CYS A 144 14.29 -0.70 0.93
C CYS A 144 15.76 -0.82 1.37
N ASP A 145 16.00 -0.94 2.67
CA ASP A 145 17.34 -1.16 3.24
C ASP A 145 17.82 -2.60 2.98
N SER A 146 19.10 -2.89 3.28
CA SER A 146 19.62 -4.25 3.25
C SER A 146 18.93 -5.13 4.30
N ASP A 147 18.75 -6.41 4.00
CA ASP A 147 18.34 -7.44 4.97
C ASP A 147 19.48 -8.46 5.12
N GLU A 148 20.23 -8.34 6.19
CA GLU A 148 21.33 -9.23 6.56
C GLU A 148 20.91 -10.07 7.77
N THR A 149 20.02 -11.04 7.56
CA THR A 149 19.61 -11.93 8.63
C THR A 149 20.44 -13.22 8.59
N PRO A 150 21.40 -13.41 9.50
CA PRO A 150 22.11 -14.67 9.61
C PRO A 150 21.14 -15.75 10.10
N THR A 151 20.96 -16.82 9.32
CA THR A 151 20.31 -18.04 9.75
C THR A 151 21.35 -19.08 10.14
N LEU A 152 20.99 -20.01 11.04
CA LEU A 152 21.91 -21.05 11.53
C LEU A 152 22.50 -21.95 10.43
N ASN A 153 21.82 -22.03 9.29
CA ASN A 153 22.19 -22.94 8.21
C ASN A 153 22.66 -22.26 6.92
N GLU A 154 22.35 -20.96 6.72
CA GLU A 154 22.74 -20.22 5.52
C GLU A 154 22.80 -18.72 5.84
N SER A 155 23.91 -18.09 5.46
CA SER A 155 24.04 -16.63 5.47
C SER A 155 23.38 -16.10 4.19
N ARG A 156 22.11 -15.65 4.25
CA ARG A 156 21.45 -14.98 3.13
C ARG A 156 21.54 -13.48 3.35
N SER A 157 22.22 -12.80 2.46
CA SER A 157 22.28 -11.34 2.41
C SER A 157 21.46 -10.84 1.24
N ILE A 158 20.52 -9.94 1.48
CA ILE A 158 19.81 -9.18 0.47
C ILE A 158 20.33 -7.75 0.55
N PRO A 159 21.32 -7.37 -0.27
CA PRO A 159 21.98 -6.08 -0.15
C PRO A 159 21.04 -4.90 -0.39
N SER A 160 19.91 -5.13 -1.04
CA SER A 160 19.00 -4.07 -1.44
C SER A 160 17.59 -4.61 -1.59
N VAL A 161 16.79 -4.51 -0.52
CA VAL A 161 15.40 -4.97 -0.52
C VAL A 161 14.53 -4.11 -1.44
N PHE A 162 13.63 -4.77 -2.19
CA PHE A 162 12.60 -4.09 -2.98
C PHE A 162 11.33 -4.93 -3.01
N VAL A 163 10.34 -4.52 -2.21
CA VAL A 163 9.09 -5.27 -2.03
C VAL A 163 7.89 -4.32 -2.12
N PRO A 164 7.45 -3.96 -3.34
CA PRO A 164 6.16 -3.29 -3.54
C PRO A 164 5.01 -4.16 -3.06
N ILE A 165 4.03 -3.57 -2.34
CA ILE A 165 2.89 -4.29 -1.80
C ILE A 165 1.59 -3.67 -2.30
N SER A 166 0.64 -4.49 -2.78
CA SER A 166 -0.69 -4.01 -3.15
C SER A 166 -1.79 -5.01 -2.83
N GLY A 167 -2.92 -4.48 -2.37
CA GLY A 167 -4.13 -5.26 -2.18
C GLY A 167 -5.36 -4.40 -1.97
N GLY A 168 -6.52 -5.04 -2.03
CA GLY A 168 -7.79 -4.43 -1.68
C GLY A 168 -8.06 -4.50 -0.18
N ILE A 169 -8.89 -3.58 0.32
CA ILE A 169 -9.44 -3.65 1.68
C ILE A 169 -10.88 -3.12 1.66
N GLN A 170 -11.73 -3.72 2.47
CA GLN A 170 -13.08 -3.19 2.70
C GLN A 170 -13.04 -2.06 3.73
N GLU A 171 -13.96 -1.10 3.62
CA GLU A 171 -14.00 0.08 4.50
C GLU A 171 -14.13 -0.28 5.98
N ASP A 172 -14.95 -1.26 6.31
CA ASP A 172 -15.16 -1.77 7.67
C ASP A 172 -13.92 -2.48 8.25
N LEU A 173 -13.05 -3.03 7.38
CA LEU A 173 -11.79 -3.66 7.77
C LEU A 173 -10.61 -2.68 7.83
N LEU A 174 -10.76 -1.46 7.30
CA LEU A 174 -9.70 -0.46 7.24
C LEU A 174 -9.12 -0.16 8.63
N ARG A 175 -9.97 -0.18 9.68
CA ARG A 175 -9.54 -0.04 11.07
C ARG A 175 -8.52 -1.09 11.52
N LYS A 176 -8.47 -2.28 10.90
CA LYS A 176 -7.46 -3.30 11.23
C LYS A 176 -6.05 -2.88 10.82
N ILE A 177 -5.93 -1.99 9.83
CA ILE A 177 -4.66 -1.41 9.40
C ILE A 177 -4.37 -0.11 10.16
N ILE A 178 -5.40 0.75 10.39
CA ILE A 178 -5.28 2.09 11.00
C ILE A 178 -5.75 2.09 12.48
N SER A 179 -5.67 0.99 13.21
CA SER A 179 -6.02 0.99 14.64
C SER A 179 -5.01 1.75 15.49
N ASP A 180 -5.41 2.17 16.71
CA ASP A 180 -4.51 2.88 17.62
C ASP A 180 -3.25 2.06 17.97
N GLU A 181 -3.33 0.74 17.99
CA GLU A 181 -2.18 -0.16 18.16
C GLU A 181 -1.26 -0.15 16.93
N ASN A 182 -1.85 -0.14 15.73
CA ASN A 182 -1.14 -0.10 14.45
C ASN A 182 -0.67 1.33 14.08
N ALA A 183 -1.28 2.37 14.65
CA ALA A 183 -0.84 3.74 14.46
C ALA A 183 0.52 4.01 15.12
N ARG A 184 0.80 3.34 16.25
CA ARG A 184 2.06 3.53 16.99
C ARG A 184 3.30 3.07 16.22
N ASP A 185 3.19 2.06 15.38
CA ASP A 185 4.30 1.56 14.58
C ASP A 185 4.39 2.16 13.16
N GLY A 186 3.38 2.94 12.76
CA GLY A 186 3.35 3.62 11.47
C GLY A 186 3.13 2.70 10.27
N MET A 187 2.59 1.48 10.43
CA MET A 187 2.27 0.56 9.33
C MET A 187 1.30 1.22 8.35
N ALA A 188 0.17 1.73 8.84
CA ALA A 188 -0.83 2.39 8.01
C ALA A 188 -0.28 3.60 7.25
N ALA A 189 0.60 4.37 7.90
CA ALA A 189 1.21 5.54 7.31
C ALA A 189 2.08 5.25 6.07
N ARG A 190 2.48 3.98 5.89
CA ARG A 190 3.27 3.51 4.75
C ARG A 190 2.44 3.17 3.51
N PHE A 191 1.11 3.15 3.62
CA PHE A 191 0.25 2.86 2.48
C PHE A 191 -0.21 4.13 1.77
N LEU A 192 -0.10 4.12 0.45
CA LEU A 192 -0.84 5.01 -0.44
C LEU A 192 -2.26 4.48 -0.58
N PHE A 193 -3.24 5.22 -0.09
CA PHE A 193 -4.64 4.82 -0.18
C PHE A 193 -5.26 5.25 -1.50
N ASN A 194 -6.04 4.35 -2.09
CA ASN A 194 -6.91 4.60 -3.23
C ASN A 194 -8.34 4.24 -2.84
N HIS A 195 -9.18 5.23 -2.61
CA HIS A 195 -10.57 5.02 -2.19
C HIS A 195 -11.48 4.96 -3.42
N LEU A 196 -11.99 3.77 -3.70
CA LEU A 196 -12.95 3.54 -4.78
C LEU A 196 -14.33 4.00 -4.34
N ILE A 197 -14.83 5.04 -4.98
CA ILE A 197 -16.15 5.62 -4.71
C ILE A 197 -17.14 5.00 -5.67
N GLN A 198 -18.23 4.49 -5.14
CA GLN A 198 -19.36 4.08 -5.98
C GLN A 198 -19.99 5.33 -6.61
N SER A 199 -20.11 5.34 -7.94
CA SER A 199 -20.87 6.39 -8.60
C SER A 199 -22.33 6.37 -8.11
N PRO A 200 -22.93 7.52 -7.76
CA PRO A 200 -24.34 7.58 -7.41
C PRO A 200 -25.24 7.20 -8.59
N ASN A 201 -24.74 7.37 -9.81
CA ASN A 201 -25.45 7.01 -11.03
C ASN A 201 -24.98 5.64 -11.51
N PRO A 202 -25.90 4.67 -11.70
CA PRO A 202 -25.54 3.40 -12.33
C PRO A 202 -25.00 3.66 -13.74
N VAL A 203 -23.94 2.92 -14.10
CA VAL A 203 -23.40 2.97 -15.46
C VAL A 203 -24.45 2.38 -16.40
N THR A 204 -24.91 3.14 -17.40
CA THR A 204 -25.84 2.62 -18.41
C THR A 204 -25.20 1.50 -19.22
N VAL A 205 -26.01 0.67 -19.85
CA VAL A 205 -25.53 -0.45 -20.69
C VAL A 205 -24.70 0.09 -21.85
N GLU A 206 -25.11 1.22 -22.44
CA GLU A 206 -24.39 1.90 -23.52
C GLU A 206 -23.00 2.36 -23.02
N ARG A 207 -22.95 3.04 -21.89
CA ARG A 207 -21.70 3.50 -21.28
C ARG A 207 -20.79 2.35 -20.89
N PHE A 208 -21.36 1.23 -20.41
CA PHE A 208 -20.61 0.02 -20.12
C PHE A 208 -19.98 -0.59 -21.37
N LYS A 209 -20.71 -0.62 -22.51
CA LYS A 209 -20.18 -1.06 -23.80
C LYS A 209 -19.08 -0.15 -24.31
N GLU A 210 -19.27 1.18 -24.28
CA GLU A 210 -18.25 2.16 -24.65
C GLU A 210 -16.96 1.97 -23.84
N ILE A 211 -17.07 1.82 -22.51
CA ILE A 211 -15.92 1.55 -21.66
C ILE A 211 -15.29 0.20 -22.02
N GLY A 212 -16.09 -0.82 -22.31
CA GLY A 212 -15.63 -2.13 -22.76
C GLY A 212 -14.81 -2.05 -24.06
N GLU A 213 -15.29 -1.30 -25.05
CA GLU A 213 -14.62 -1.06 -26.30
C GLU A 213 -13.33 -0.25 -26.11
N LEU A 214 -13.36 0.82 -25.32
CA LEU A 214 -12.19 1.59 -24.94
C LEU A 214 -11.12 0.73 -24.24
N LEU A 215 -11.51 -0.26 -23.43
CA LEU A 215 -10.59 -1.12 -22.69
C LEU A 215 -10.13 -2.34 -23.48
N SER A 216 -10.91 -2.83 -24.45
CA SER A 216 -10.63 -4.09 -25.14
C SER A 216 -9.86 -3.95 -26.45
N GLY A 217 -9.99 -2.84 -27.18
CA GLY A 217 -9.41 -2.64 -28.49
C GLY A 217 -8.47 -1.45 -28.61
N SER A 218 -8.22 -0.73 -27.51
CA SER A 218 -7.62 0.59 -27.60
C SER A 218 -6.09 0.58 -27.75
N GLN A 219 -5.58 1.54 -28.51
CA GLN A 219 -4.18 1.93 -28.51
C GLN A 219 -3.62 2.07 -27.08
N GLY A 220 -4.45 2.49 -26.12
CA GLY A 220 -4.07 2.62 -24.70
C GLY A 220 -3.59 1.32 -24.07
N ARG A 221 -4.22 0.18 -24.38
CA ARG A 221 -3.74 -1.13 -23.90
C ARG A 221 -2.40 -1.49 -24.51
N ILE A 222 -2.25 -1.30 -25.81
CA ILE A 222 -0.98 -1.58 -26.51
C ILE A 222 0.14 -0.70 -25.96
N ILE A 223 -0.12 0.59 -25.74
CA ILE A 223 0.83 1.52 -25.14
C ILE A 223 1.21 1.05 -23.71
N LEU A 224 0.23 0.69 -22.88
CA LEU A 224 0.48 0.21 -21.53
C LEU A 224 1.34 -1.06 -21.52
N GLU A 225 0.98 -2.06 -22.33
CA GLU A 225 1.72 -3.33 -22.41
C GLU A 225 3.15 -3.10 -22.93
N ARG A 226 3.32 -2.22 -23.94
CA ARG A 226 4.65 -1.84 -24.45
C ARG A 226 5.48 -1.12 -23.37
N THR A 227 4.87 -0.20 -22.65
CA THR A 227 5.54 0.54 -21.57
C THR A 227 5.96 -0.41 -20.43
N LEU A 228 5.08 -1.30 -19.99
CA LEU A 228 5.42 -2.31 -18.97
C LEU A 228 6.51 -3.27 -19.48
N GLY A 229 6.46 -3.68 -20.75
CA GLY A 229 7.51 -4.48 -21.38
C GLY A 229 8.87 -3.76 -21.36
N LYS A 230 8.91 -2.45 -21.70
CA LYS A 230 10.12 -1.62 -21.58
C LYS A 230 10.65 -1.63 -20.14
N LEU A 231 9.79 -1.41 -19.15
CA LEU A 231 10.20 -1.44 -17.74
C LEU A 231 10.79 -2.79 -17.31
N ILE A 232 10.19 -3.88 -17.76
CA ILE A 232 10.68 -5.24 -17.48
C ILE A 232 12.05 -5.49 -18.12
N CYS A 233 12.31 -5.00 -19.34
CA CYS A 233 13.61 -5.09 -19.98
C CYS A 233 14.70 -4.28 -19.25
N LEU A 234 14.32 -3.17 -18.60
CA LEU A 234 15.22 -2.30 -17.82
C LEU A 234 15.40 -2.76 -16.36
N ARG A 235 14.61 -3.74 -15.92
CA ARG A 235 14.46 -4.15 -14.53
C ARG A 235 15.77 -4.51 -13.84
N ASP A 236 16.61 -5.29 -14.52
CA ASP A 236 17.84 -5.84 -13.96
C ASP A 236 19.06 -4.92 -14.15
N GLN A 237 18.87 -3.78 -14.82
CA GLN A 237 19.94 -2.81 -15.10
C GLN A 237 19.96 -1.75 -14.01
N PRO A 238 21.06 -1.57 -13.25
CA PRO A 238 21.16 -0.52 -12.26
C PRO A 238 21.26 0.87 -12.94
N ASN A 239 20.56 1.86 -12.40
CA ASN A 239 20.70 3.24 -12.82
C ASN A 239 20.35 4.22 -11.69
N GLN A 240 20.95 5.41 -11.74
CA GLN A 240 20.66 6.53 -10.86
C GLN A 240 20.21 7.73 -11.70
N VAL A 241 19.00 8.18 -11.43
CA VAL A 241 18.38 9.34 -12.09
C VAL A 241 18.64 10.57 -11.22
N THR A 242 19.18 11.61 -11.83
CA THR A 242 19.30 12.95 -11.26
C THR A 242 18.10 13.81 -11.64
N MET A 243 17.98 15.02 -11.08
CA MET A 243 16.88 15.94 -11.35
C MET A 243 17.41 17.22 -11.99
N GLU A 244 16.71 17.77 -12.96
CA GLU A 244 16.93 19.14 -13.39
C GLU A 244 16.64 20.10 -12.21
N SER A 245 17.34 21.24 -12.15
CA SER A 245 17.21 22.19 -11.03
C SER A 245 15.77 22.62 -10.76
N ASN A 246 14.99 22.92 -11.82
CA ASN A 246 13.58 23.33 -11.70
C ASN A 246 12.71 22.19 -11.13
N ALA A 247 12.99 20.95 -11.52
CA ALA A 247 12.28 19.78 -11.04
C ALA A 247 12.59 19.51 -9.56
N GLU A 248 13.88 19.62 -9.19
CA GLU A 248 14.33 19.48 -7.80
C GLU A 248 13.66 20.51 -6.89
N ASP A 249 13.70 21.80 -7.28
CA ASP A 249 13.06 22.88 -6.53
C ASP A 249 11.55 22.66 -6.33
N LEU A 250 10.85 22.23 -7.37
CA LEU A 250 9.42 21.91 -7.29
C LEU A 250 9.13 20.79 -6.29
N LEU A 251 9.88 19.67 -6.36
CA LEU A 251 9.64 18.52 -5.49
C LEU A 251 10.05 18.81 -4.03
N LEU A 252 11.14 19.54 -3.81
CA LEU A 252 11.55 19.96 -2.46
C LEU A 252 10.56 20.96 -1.85
N ASN A 253 10.08 21.94 -2.61
CA ASN A 253 9.04 22.87 -2.15
C ASN A 253 7.75 22.12 -1.80
N PHE A 254 7.36 21.12 -2.59
CA PHE A 254 6.21 20.28 -2.28
C PHE A 254 6.45 19.41 -1.04
N GLN A 255 7.66 18.90 -0.82
CA GLN A 255 8.02 18.21 0.42
C GLN A 255 7.89 19.13 1.64
N HIS A 256 8.33 20.38 1.55
CA HIS A 256 8.14 21.38 2.61
C HIS A 256 6.67 21.68 2.88
N TYR A 257 5.84 21.74 1.83
CA TYR A 257 4.39 21.86 1.97
C TYR A 257 3.82 20.68 2.78
N LEU A 258 4.17 19.43 2.44
CA LEU A 258 3.69 18.25 3.19
C LEU A 258 4.15 18.26 4.65
N LYS A 259 5.37 18.70 4.92
CA LYS A 259 5.90 18.84 6.29
C LYS A 259 5.11 19.85 7.12
N ARG A 260 4.71 20.96 6.51
CA ARG A 260 3.88 21.99 7.15
C ARG A 260 2.46 21.48 7.44
N GLU A 261 1.80 20.88 6.46
CA GLU A 261 0.47 20.28 6.61
C GLU A 261 0.45 19.20 7.70
N GLY A 262 1.47 18.36 7.73
CA GLY A 262 1.60 17.32 8.75
C GLY A 262 1.64 17.90 10.17
N ARG A 263 2.40 18.99 10.40
CA ARG A 263 2.52 19.61 11.72
C ARG A 263 1.20 20.16 12.27
N GLN A 264 0.24 20.44 11.40
CA GLN A 264 -1.09 20.96 11.77
C GLN A 264 -2.11 19.83 11.97
N SER A 265 -1.70 18.58 11.81
CA SER A 265 -2.55 17.40 11.85
C SER A 265 -2.43 16.64 13.18
N ASN A 266 -3.36 15.70 13.45
CA ASN A 266 -3.21 14.76 14.55
C ASN A 266 -2.05 13.77 14.31
N ASP A 267 -1.60 13.07 15.36
CA ASP A 267 -0.42 12.18 15.32
C ASP A 267 -0.46 11.13 14.21
N GLN A 268 -1.63 10.54 13.94
CA GLN A 268 -1.80 9.50 12.91
C GLN A 268 -1.62 10.09 11.50
N VAL A 269 -2.25 11.22 11.23
CA VAL A 269 -2.16 11.94 9.96
C VAL A 269 -0.77 12.55 9.79
N PHE A 270 -0.15 13.04 10.87
CA PHE A 270 1.24 13.49 10.87
C PHE A 270 2.19 12.37 10.41
N ALA A 271 2.05 11.16 10.96
CA ALA A 271 2.85 10.01 10.55
C ALA A 271 2.67 9.68 9.06
N ALA A 272 1.44 9.78 8.53
CA ALA A 272 1.17 9.58 7.11
C ALA A 272 1.85 10.64 6.23
N TYR A 273 1.76 11.93 6.59
CA TYR A 273 2.48 13.00 5.88
C TYR A 273 3.99 12.80 5.88
N ALA A 274 4.57 12.33 6.99
CA ALA A 274 6.00 12.02 7.06
C ALA A 274 6.43 10.93 6.06
N LYS A 275 5.58 9.95 5.79
CA LYS A 275 5.85 8.90 4.79
C LYS A 275 5.58 9.38 3.36
N LEU A 276 4.56 10.21 3.15
CA LEU A 276 4.28 10.82 1.85
C LEU A 276 5.46 11.66 1.32
N GLN A 277 6.27 12.26 2.19
CA GLN A 277 7.47 13.00 1.78
C GLN A 277 8.46 12.13 1.00
N ARG A 278 8.64 10.86 1.37
CA ARG A 278 9.49 9.92 0.62
C ARG A 278 8.80 9.44 -0.66
N TYR A 279 7.47 9.28 -0.63
CA TYR A 279 6.70 8.88 -1.80
C TYR A 279 6.75 9.88 -2.96
N ILE A 280 7.00 11.18 -2.70
CA ILE A 280 7.22 12.17 -3.76
C ILE A 280 8.28 11.64 -4.74
N PHE A 281 9.44 11.26 -4.23
CA PHE A 281 10.57 10.83 -5.06
C PHE A 281 10.37 9.44 -5.66
N ARG A 282 9.70 8.53 -4.94
CA ARG A 282 9.34 7.19 -5.45
C ARG A 282 8.38 7.26 -6.62
N VAL A 283 7.39 8.15 -6.54
CA VAL A 283 6.42 8.40 -7.61
C VAL A 283 7.08 9.15 -8.76
N ALA A 284 7.92 10.15 -8.47
CA ALA A 284 8.67 10.89 -9.48
C ALA A 284 9.54 9.96 -10.32
N LEU A 285 10.32 9.09 -9.68
CA LEU A 285 11.13 8.08 -10.36
C LEU A 285 10.27 7.18 -11.26
N LEU A 286 9.13 6.71 -10.74
CA LEU A 286 8.25 5.85 -11.52
C LEU A 286 7.67 6.57 -12.74
N LEU A 287 7.23 7.82 -12.57
CA LEU A 287 6.68 8.63 -13.67
C LEU A 287 7.75 8.97 -14.71
N HIS A 288 8.99 9.24 -14.28
CA HIS A 288 10.13 9.42 -15.18
C HIS A 288 10.28 8.20 -16.12
N TYR A 289 10.32 6.99 -15.57
CA TYR A 289 10.43 5.77 -16.39
C TYR A 289 9.18 5.46 -17.23
N LEU A 290 8.01 5.96 -16.84
CA LEU A 290 6.77 5.79 -17.61
C LEU A 290 6.67 6.74 -18.80
N PHE A 291 7.16 7.96 -18.66
CA PHE A 291 6.93 9.03 -19.65
C PHE A 291 8.18 9.41 -20.44
N GLU A 292 9.38 9.23 -19.86
CA GLU A 292 10.61 9.57 -20.55
C GLU A 292 10.96 8.51 -21.62
N ARG A 293 11.45 8.99 -22.76
CA ARG A 293 11.82 8.12 -23.88
C ARG A 293 13.10 7.34 -23.58
N GLU A 294 14.09 8.00 -23.02
CA GLU A 294 15.41 7.47 -22.67
C GLU A 294 15.70 7.69 -21.17
N PRO A 295 14.98 6.99 -20.28
CA PRO A 295 14.97 7.32 -18.87
C PRO A 295 16.29 7.01 -18.15
N ASP A 296 17.15 6.17 -18.72
CA ASP A 296 18.45 5.84 -18.11
C ASP A 296 19.53 6.91 -18.40
N SER A 297 19.31 7.79 -19.39
CA SER A 297 20.25 8.84 -19.80
C SER A 297 19.75 10.27 -19.55
N ALA A 298 18.46 10.43 -19.27
CA ALA A 298 17.84 11.73 -19.05
C ALA A 298 17.69 12.05 -17.57
N ASP A 299 17.84 13.31 -17.18
CA ASP A 299 17.44 13.82 -15.88
C ASP A 299 15.93 13.95 -15.77
N LEU A 300 15.41 13.85 -14.57
CA LEU A 300 14.00 14.07 -14.31
C LEU A 300 13.66 15.54 -14.51
N ASN A 301 12.76 15.80 -15.46
CA ASN A 301 12.40 17.14 -15.89
C ASN A 301 11.22 17.75 -15.11
N GLU A 302 11.00 19.07 -15.32
CA GLU A 302 9.94 19.84 -14.66
C GLU A 302 8.53 19.30 -14.96
N ASP A 303 8.26 18.81 -16.16
CA ASP A 303 6.95 18.23 -16.52
C ASP A 303 6.63 16.98 -15.70
N THR A 304 7.63 16.11 -15.50
CA THR A 304 7.51 14.93 -14.62
C THR A 304 7.33 15.31 -13.15
N ALA A 305 8.00 16.37 -12.68
CA ALA A 305 7.80 16.89 -11.33
C ALA A 305 6.36 17.39 -11.12
N ASN A 306 5.81 18.15 -12.07
CA ASN A 306 4.43 18.63 -12.02
C ASN A 306 3.40 17.48 -12.03
N LYS A 307 3.60 16.46 -12.88
CA LYS A 307 2.79 15.23 -12.87
C LYS A 307 2.87 14.51 -11.52
N THR A 308 4.06 14.47 -10.93
CA THR A 308 4.28 13.87 -9.60
C THR A 308 3.44 14.58 -8.54
N ILE A 309 3.47 15.90 -8.49
CA ILE A 309 2.68 16.70 -7.54
C ILE A 309 1.18 16.39 -7.73
N THR A 310 0.71 16.34 -8.96
CA THR A 310 -0.70 16.02 -9.27
C THR A 310 -1.10 14.64 -8.73
N VAL A 311 -0.28 13.61 -8.97
CA VAL A 311 -0.52 12.25 -8.46
C VAL A 311 -0.46 12.21 -6.93
N MET A 312 0.49 12.93 -6.33
CA MET A 312 0.60 12.99 -4.87
C MET A 312 -0.59 13.69 -4.21
N MET A 313 -1.13 14.76 -4.82
CA MET A 313 -2.36 15.42 -4.35
C MET A 313 -3.55 14.47 -4.34
N PHE A 314 -3.68 13.59 -5.34
CA PHE A 314 -4.68 12.52 -5.34
C PHE A 314 -4.51 11.59 -4.13
N PHE A 315 -3.29 11.13 -3.83
CA PHE A 315 -3.05 10.27 -2.69
C PHE A 315 -3.27 10.97 -1.35
N ILE A 316 -2.95 12.26 -1.23
CA ILE A 316 -3.24 13.08 -0.04
C ILE A 316 -4.75 13.16 0.21
N ALA A 317 -5.54 13.43 -0.83
CA ALA A 317 -6.99 13.47 -0.71
C ALA A 317 -7.57 12.10 -0.27
N ASN A 318 -7.07 11.00 -0.82
CA ASN A 318 -7.49 9.67 -0.43
C ASN A 318 -7.02 9.29 0.99
N MET A 319 -5.83 9.70 1.40
CA MET A 319 -5.34 9.55 2.76
C MET A 319 -6.26 10.28 3.75
N LYS A 320 -6.54 11.56 3.52
CA LYS A 320 -7.45 12.34 4.38
C LYS A 320 -8.83 11.66 4.48
N ARG A 321 -9.36 11.12 3.37
CA ARG A 321 -10.63 10.38 3.37
C ARG A 321 -10.53 9.09 4.19
N ALA A 322 -9.49 8.28 4.00
CA ALA A 322 -9.31 7.02 4.73
C ALA A 322 -9.27 7.23 6.25
N TYR A 323 -8.49 8.20 6.71
CA TYR A 323 -8.44 8.54 8.14
C TYR A 323 -9.74 9.16 8.64
N GLY A 324 -10.39 10.02 7.85
CA GLY A 324 -11.70 10.61 8.17
C GLY A 324 -12.81 9.57 8.28
N THR A 325 -12.84 8.55 7.42
CA THR A 325 -13.80 7.43 7.50
C THR A 325 -13.67 6.68 8.81
N ILE A 326 -12.45 6.44 9.30
CA ILE A 326 -12.23 5.75 10.57
C ILE A 326 -12.69 6.59 11.76
N GLU A 327 -12.42 7.89 11.71
CA GLU A 327 -12.86 8.81 12.76
C GLU A 327 -14.40 8.87 12.84
N LEU A 328 -15.09 8.93 11.69
CA LEU A 328 -16.54 8.85 11.62
C LEU A 328 -17.06 7.51 12.16
N ASN A 329 -16.51 6.39 11.71
CA ASN A 329 -16.91 5.06 12.19
C ASN A 329 -16.66 4.89 13.69
N LYS A 330 -15.61 5.50 14.25
CA LYS A 330 -15.34 5.48 15.69
C LYS A 330 -16.42 6.26 16.44
N LYS A 331 -16.78 7.45 15.97
CA LYS A 331 -17.84 8.27 16.55
C LYS A 331 -19.19 7.55 16.51
N GLU A 332 -19.55 6.95 15.36
CA GLU A 332 -20.77 6.14 15.23
C GLU A 332 -20.79 4.93 16.16
N MET A 333 -19.66 4.22 16.32
CA MET A 333 -19.56 3.11 17.28
C MET A 333 -19.77 3.57 18.71
N VAL A 334 -19.22 4.72 19.09
CA VAL A 334 -19.42 5.28 20.44
C VAL A 334 -20.86 5.73 20.61
N ALA A 335 -21.45 6.38 19.61
CA ALA A 335 -22.86 6.75 19.59
C ALA A 335 -23.79 5.55 19.82
N ARG A 336 -23.59 4.47 19.07
CA ARG A 336 -24.36 3.21 19.25
C ARG A 336 -24.18 2.61 20.66
N LYS A 337 -22.95 2.63 21.21
CA LYS A 337 -22.72 2.17 22.58
C LYS A 337 -23.44 3.03 23.62
N ILE A 338 -23.52 4.33 23.41
CA ILE A 338 -24.30 5.24 24.28
C ILE A 338 -25.78 4.87 24.22
N LEU A 339 -26.36 4.78 23.02
CA LEU A 339 -27.78 4.44 22.82
C LEU A 339 -28.13 3.07 23.41
N ASN A 340 -27.31 2.04 23.14
CA ASN A 340 -27.51 0.72 23.70
C ASN A 340 -27.44 0.73 25.23
N LYS A 341 -26.51 1.50 25.81
CA LYS A 341 -26.39 1.58 27.27
C LYS A 341 -27.58 2.27 27.92
N VAL A 342 -28.12 3.29 27.29
CA VAL A 342 -29.36 3.95 27.76
C VAL A 342 -30.53 2.94 27.66
N ALA A 343 -30.64 2.17 26.56
CA ALA A 343 -31.67 1.14 26.42
C ALA A 343 -31.53 0.03 27.49
N GLU A 344 -30.30 -0.45 27.77
CA GLU A 344 -30.04 -1.44 28.83
C GLU A 344 -30.47 -0.94 30.22
N LEU A 345 -30.38 0.36 30.47
CA LEU A 345 -30.78 1.00 31.72
C LEU A 345 -32.27 1.37 31.78
N GLY A 346 -33.09 0.81 30.84
CA GLY A 346 -34.53 1.01 30.82
C GLY A 346 -35.00 2.23 30.03
N GLY A 347 -34.13 2.73 29.10
CA GLY A 347 -34.48 3.86 28.22
C GLY A 347 -34.31 5.24 28.86
N HIS A 348 -33.88 5.31 30.14
CA HIS A 348 -33.65 6.53 30.89
C HIS A 348 -32.47 6.32 31.87
N ALA A 349 -31.50 7.21 31.87
CA ALA A 349 -30.32 7.07 32.69
C ALA A 349 -29.62 8.40 32.97
N SER A 350 -28.85 8.47 34.07
CA SER A 350 -27.97 9.62 34.24
C SER A 350 -26.76 9.57 33.28
N VAL A 351 -26.33 10.72 32.82
CA VAL A 351 -25.12 10.82 31.95
C VAL A 351 -23.92 10.11 32.61
N ARG A 352 -23.82 10.16 33.93
CA ARG A 352 -22.75 9.52 34.70
C ARG A 352 -22.82 7.98 34.56
N ASP A 353 -23.99 7.38 34.65
CA ASP A 353 -24.16 5.92 34.61
C ASP A 353 -23.87 5.36 33.22
N VAL A 354 -24.12 6.14 32.18
CA VAL A 354 -23.76 5.78 30.79
C VAL A 354 -22.29 6.03 30.52
N LYS A 355 -21.72 7.14 30.99
CA LYS A 355 -20.34 7.54 30.73
C LYS A 355 -19.31 6.64 31.44
N GLN A 356 -19.60 6.20 32.68
CA GLN A 356 -18.67 5.45 33.50
C GLN A 356 -18.26 4.10 32.88
N PRO A 357 -19.17 3.23 32.40
CA PRO A 357 -18.82 2.00 31.72
C PRO A 357 -18.10 2.21 30.38
N LEU A 358 -18.35 3.34 29.69
CA LEU A 358 -17.81 3.65 28.37
C LEU A 358 -16.47 4.40 28.39
N ARG A 359 -15.85 4.63 29.56
CA ARG A 359 -14.55 5.31 29.70
C ARG A 359 -13.42 4.67 28.92
N LYS A 360 -13.47 3.34 28.72
CA LYS A 360 -12.50 2.61 27.88
C LYS A 360 -12.76 2.75 26.37
N SER A 361 -13.97 3.17 25.98
CA SER A 361 -14.39 3.28 24.58
C SER A 361 -14.24 4.69 24.02
N ALA A 362 -14.30 5.71 24.86
CA ALA A 362 -14.14 7.12 24.46
C ALA A 362 -13.52 7.93 25.58
N LYS A 363 -12.68 8.92 25.21
CA LYS A 363 -12.20 9.94 26.15
C LYS A 363 -13.37 10.84 26.57
N SER A 364 -13.28 11.48 27.75
CA SER A 364 -14.37 12.29 28.29
C SER A 364 -14.88 13.35 27.31
N GLY A 365 -13.98 14.13 26.70
CA GLY A 365 -14.39 15.16 25.73
C GLY A 365 -15.01 14.62 24.43
N GLU A 366 -14.57 13.43 23.97
CA GLU A 366 -15.14 12.74 22.82
C GLU A 366 -16.55 12.22 23.12
N PHE A 367 -16.75 11.64 24.33
CA PHE A 367 -18.06 11.22 24.79
C PHE A 367 -19.04 12.40 24.84
N ASP A 368 -18.62 13.52 25.45
CA ASP A 368 -19.49 14.69 25.64
C ASP A 368 -19.89 15.31 24.28
N SER A 369 -18.97 15.34 23.31
CA SER A 369 -19.26 15.84 21.95
C SER A 369 -20.25 14.94 21.19
N ILE A 370 -20.12 13.61 21.33
CA ILE A 370 -21.01 12.65 20.70
C ILE A 370 -22.39 12.67 21.38
N LEU A 371 -22.44 12.78 22.70
CA LEU A 371 -23.68 12.93 23.44
C LEU A 371 -24.46 14.16 22.99
N LYS A 372 -23.78 15.30 22.88
CA LYS A 372 -24.37 16.54 22.38
C LYS A 372 -24.96 16.35 20.97
N LEU A 373 -24.24 15.69 20.07
CA LEU A 373 -24.70 15.39 18.72
C LEU A 373 -25.98 14.53 18.74
N LEU A 374 -26.03 13.47 19.57
CA LEU A 374 -27.20 12.60 19.69
C LEU A 374 -28.43 13.36 20.22
N VAL A 375 -28.24 14.36 21.07
CA VAL A 375 -29.31 15.23 21.52
C VAL A 375 -29.74 16.20 20.42
N GLU A 376 -28.81 16.79 19.70
CA GLU A 376 -29.09 17.71 18.58
C GLU A 376 -29.81 17.00 17.41
N THR A 377 -29.49 15.72 17.16
CA THR A 377 -30.18 14.90 16.13
C THR A 377 -31.50 14.31 16.61
N GLY A 378 -31.85 14.45 17.87
CA GLY A 378 -33.11 13.93 18.45
C GLY A 378 -33.08 12.42 18.75
N GLU A 379 -31.91 11.78 18.70
CA GLU A 379 -31.72 10.37 19.07
C GLU A 379 -31.69 10.16 20.60
N LEU A 380 -31.44 11.23 21.36
CA LEU A 380 -31.56 11.29 22.81
C LEU A 380 -32.25 12.59 23.23
N ILE A 381 -33.00 12.52 24.31
CA ILE A 381 -33.58 13.68 25.00
C ILE A 381 -32.77 13.92 26.27
N GLN A 382 -32.31 15.15 26.47
CA GLN A 382 -31.60 15.55 27.68
C GLN A 382 -32.52 16.39 28.58
N THR A 383 -32.60 16.03 29.85
CA THR A 383 -33.35 16.76 30.87
C THR A 383 -32.46 16.99 32.09
N GLU A 384 -32.73 18.04 32.83
CA GLU A 384 -32.06 18.31 34.11
C GLU A 384 -33.00 17.95 35.25
N ASP A 385 -32.55 17.04 36.12
CA ASP A 385 -33.26 16.70 37.35
C ASP A 385 -32.37 17.00 38.55
N GLY A 386 -32.64 18.14 39.17
CA GLY A 386 -31.83 18.69 40.26
C GLY A 386 -30.40 18.99 39.84
N LYS A 387 -29.40 18.31 40.43
CA LYS A 387 -27.97 18.44 40.07
C LYS A 387 -27.47 17.42 39.04
N ALA A 388 -28.34 16.52 38.57
CA ALA A 388 -27.97 15.46 37.64
C ALA A 388 -28.56 15.68 36.25
N VAL A 389 -27.73 15.54 35.22
CA VAL A 389 -28.18 15.55 33.85
C VAL A 389 -28.65 14.15 33.50
N GLN A 390 -29.90 14.03 33.08
CA GLN A 390 -30.53 12.79 32.64
C GLN A 390 -30.64 12.75 31.14
N ILE A 391 -30.57 11.55 30.56
CA ILE A 391 -30.76 11.30 29.14
C ILE A 391 -31.75 10.16 28.97
N SER A 392 -32.63 10.25 27.98
CA SER A 392 -33.59 9.22 27.64
C SER A 392 -33.69 9.01 26.13
N LEU A 393 -34.10 7.80 25.74
CA LEU A 393 -34.55 7.54 24.38
C LEU A 393 -35.88 8.32 24.12
N PRO A 394 -36.11 8.80 22.86
CA PRO A 394 -37.30 9.53 22.48
C PRO A 394 -38.56 8.71 22.68
#